data_f892d4157ac9c45f971811de81858388
#
_entry.id   f892d4157ac9c45f971811de81858388
#
_cell.length_a   1.000
_cell.length_b   1.000
_cell.length_c   1.000
_cell.angle_alpha   90.00
_cell.angle_beta   90.00
_cell.angle_gamma   90.00
#
_symmetry.space_group_name_H-M   'P 1'
#
loop_
_entity.id
_entity.type
_entity.pdbx_description
1 polymer ?
#
loop_
_entity_poly.entity_id
_entity_poly.type
_entity_poly.pdbx_seq_one_letter_code
_entity_poly.pdbx_strand_id
1 'polypeptide(L)'
;MRYDKRVILIVMDSLGAGAMPDAAEYGDRGASTINHIIERVPGIEIPNLIKLGYGNIEGIDLTSEPYPDGAFGRAAELSKGKDTITGHWEIAGLVTEMPFQTFTDTGFPEDFIKAFEERIGTKVIGNYSASGTEIIKELGPEQRRTGFPIVYTSADSVFQIAADTDVIPLEKFIV
;
A
#
# COMPACT_ATOMS: atom_id res chain seq x y z
N MET A 1 -8.28 -12.04 39.61
CA MET A 1 -9.08 -11.17 38.72
C MET A 1 -8.46 -11.23 37.32
N ARG A 2 -9.15 -11.83 36.36
CA ARG A 2 -8.76 -11.77 34.96
C ARG A 2 -9.19 -10.41 34.43
N TYR A 3 -8.26 -9.51 34.18
CA TYR A 3 -8.54 -8.28 33.48
C TYR A 3 -8.55 -8.64 31.99
N ASP A 4 -9.72 -8.78 31.42
CA ASP A 4 -9.87 -8.88 29.95
C ASP A 4 -9.60 -7.52 29.34
N LYS A 5 -8.31 -7.18 29.23
CA LYS A 5 -7.87 -5.99 28.49
C LYS A 5 -7.98 -6.28 27.00
N ARG A 6 -8.67 -5.41 26.28
CA ARG A 6 -8.75 -5.47 24.82
C ARG A 6 -7.99 -4.28 24.23
N VAL A 7 -7.14 -4.55 23.27
CA VAL A 7 -6.46 -3.54 22.44
C VAL A 7 -7.02 -3.66 21.04
N ILE A 8 -7.37 -2.53 20.43
CA ILE A 8 -7.81 -2.44 19.04
C ILE A 8 -6.81 -1.53 18.34
N LEU A 9 -6.12 -2.07 17.33
CA LEU A 9 -5.24 -1.33 16.45
C LEU A 9 -5.97 -1.05 15.15
N ILE A 10 -6.08 0.22 14.77
CA ILE A 10 -6.66 0.65 13.50
C ILE A 10 -5.57 1.31 12.67
N VAL A 11 -5.21 0.70 11.55
CA VAL A 11 -4.29 1.26 10.56
C VAL A 11 -5.12 1.94 9.48
N MET A 12 -4.98 3.26 9.38
CA MET A 12 -5.61 4.03 8.30
C MET A 12 -4.62 4.09 7.13
N ASP A 13 -4.93 3.34 6.09
CA ASP A 13 -4.11 3.27 4.89
C ASP A 13 -3.92 4.64 4.24
N SER A 14 -2.73 4.89 3.72
CA SER A 14 -2.36 6.12 3.01
C SER A 14 -2.60 7.42 3.79
N LEU A 15 -2.58 7.39 5.11
CA LEU A 15 -2.79 8.58 5.96
C LEU A 15 -1.54 8.88 6.80
N GLY A 16 -0.43 9.13 6.10
CA GLY A 16 0.84 9.45 6.75
C GLY A 16 0.94 10.90 7.25
N ALA A 17 1.63 11.07 8.38
CA ALA A 17 1.88 12.36 9.03
C ALA A 17 3.23 12.98 8.61
N GLY A 18 3.47 13.08 7.31
CA GLY A 18 4.69 13.62 6.73
C GLY A 18 5.70 12.56 6.30
N ALA A 19 6.77 13.05 5.68
CA ALA A 19 7.83 12.22 5.15
C ALA A 19 8.79 11.72 6.25
N MET A 20 9.29 10.50 6.09
CA MET A 20 10.38 9.95 6.88
C MET A 20 11.71 10.68 6.59
N PRO A 21 12.69 10.66 7.49
CA PRO A 21 14.01 11.26 7.26
C PRO A 21 14.72 10.75 6.00
N ASP A 22 14.53 9.49 5.66
CA ASP A 22 15.11 8.78 4.52
C ASP A 22 14.22 8.80 3.26
N ALA A 23 13.08 9.47 3.29
CA ALA A 23 12.12 9.54 2.18
C ALA A 23 12.75 9.94 0.83
N ALA A 24 13.86 10.71 0.87
CA ALA A 24 14.58 11.08 -0.34
C ALA A 24 15.22 9.89 -1.07
N GLU A 25 15.61 8.84 -0.34
CA GLU A 25 16.20 7.62 -0.88
C GLU A 25 15.16 6.78 -1.64
N TYR A 26 13.89 6.95 -1.25
CA TYR A 26 12.74 6.25 -1.84
C TYR A 26 11.95 7.11 -2.84
N GLY A 27 12.44 8.32 -3.17
CA GLY A 27 11.74 9.23 -4.08
C GLY A 27 10.53 9.95 -3.48
N ASP A 28 10.32 9.84 -2.16
CA ASP A 28 9.14 10.33 -1.44
C ASP A 28 9.40 11.66 -0.69
N ARG A 29 10.35 12.45 -1.13
CA ARG A 29 10.65 13.75 -0.55
C ARG A 29 9.40 14.64 -0.52
N GLY A 30 9.02 15.13 0.65
CA GLY A 30 7.86 16.01 0.82
C GLY A 30 6.52 15.26 0.84
N ALA A 31 6.51 13.94 0.92
CA ALA A 31 5.29 13.17 1.09
C ALA A 31 4.56 13.58 2.37
N SER A 32 3.29 13.95 2.26
CA SER A 32 2.39 14.27 3.38
C SER A 32 0.95 14.14 2.92
N THR A 33 0.41 12.94 2.98
CA THR A 33 -0.91 12.64 2.40
C THR A 33 -1.99 13.55 2.97
N ILE A 34 -2.05 13.70 4.29
CA ILE A 34 -3.12 14.52 4.91
C ILE A 34 -3.03 15.99 4.52
N ASN A 35 -1.83 16.58 4.50
CA ASN A 35 -1.67 17.98 4.12
C ASN A 35 -2.04 18.21 2.65
N HIS A 36 -1.65 17.30 1.76
CA HIS A 36 -2.03 17.38 0.35
C HIS A 36 -3.56 17.19 0.14
N ILE A 37 -4.21 16.39 0.98
CA ILE A 37 -5.67 16.27 0.97
C ILE A 37 -6.31 17.60 1.40
N ILE A 38 -5.83 18.20 2.49
CA ILE A 38 -6.34 19.47 3.01
C ILE A 38 -6.20 20.58 1.95
N GLU A 39 -5.07 20.64 1.27
CA GLU A 39 -4.83 21.61 0.17
C GLU A 39 -5.80 21.42 -1.01
N ARG A 40 -6.11 20.16 -1.36
CA ARG A 40 -6.95 19.83 -2.52
C ARG A 40 -8.45 19.80 -2.21
N VAL A 41 -8.82 19.58 -0.95
CA VAL A 41 -10.19 19.50 -0.48
C VAL A 41 -10.40 20.50 0.66
N PRO A 42 -10.50 21.83 0.35
CA PRO A 42 -10.75 22.84 1.36
C PRO A 42 -12.04 22.55 2.12
N GLY A 43 -11.97 22.63 3.46
CA GLY A 43 -13.13 22.39 4.33
C GLY A 43 -13.41 20.92 4.65
N ILE A 44 -12.43 20.04 4.44
CA ILE A 44 -12.55 18.65 4.92
C ILE A 44 -12.82 18.64 6.43
N GLU A 45 -13.84 17.92 6.84
CA GLU A 45 -14.24 17.81 8.25
C GLU A 45 -13.91 16.42 8.78
N ILE A 46 -12.98 16.38 9.75
CA ILE A 46 -12.59 15.17 10.49
C ILE A 46 -12.61 15.42 11.99
N PRO A 47 -13.78 15.83 12.54
CA PRO A 47 -13.87 16.36 13.90
C PRO A 47 -13.44 15.35 14.97
N ASN A 48 -13.71 14.06 14.77
CA ASN A 48 -13.32 13.02 15.72
C ASN A 48 -11.80 12.82 15.79
N LEU A 49 -11.10 12.88 14.65
CA LEU A 49 -9.65 12.80 14.64
C LEU A 49 -9.01 14.05 15.27
N ILE A 50 -9.54 15.23 15.00
CA ILE A 50 -9.10 16.48 15.64
C ILE A 50 -9.30 16.36 17.16
N LYS A 51 -10.45 15.92 17.61
CA LYS A 51 -10.76 15.74 19.04
C LYS A 51 -9.82 14.73 19.72
N LEU A 52 -9.36 13.71 19.01
CA LEU A 52 -8.35 12.77 19.50
C LEU A 52 -6.93 13.35 19.53
N GLY A 53 -6.68 14.53 18.96
CA GLY A 53 -5.39 15.19 18.91
C GLY A 53 -4.61 15.03 17.61
N TYR A 54 -5.25 14.60 16.53
CA TYR A 54 -4.57 14.39 15.24
C TYR A 54 -3.96 15.69 14.70
N GLY A 55 -4.65 16.85 14.84
CA GLY A 55 -4.12 18.15 14.47
C GLY A 55 -2.99 18.69 15.38
N ASN A 56 -2.71 18.00 16.49
CA ASN A 56 -1.60 18.35 17.40
C ASN A 56 -0.29 17.64 17.02
N ILE A 57 -0.34 16.70 16.07
CA ILE A 57 0.86 16.02 15.58
C ILE A 57 1.71 17.00 14.78
N GLU A 58 2.99 17.09 15.11
CA GLU A 58 3.92 17.97 14.39
C GLU A 58 3.95 17.68 12.89
N GLY A 59 3.80 18.71 12.07
CA GLY A 59 3.79 18.62 10.61
C GLY A 59 2.41 18.36 9.98
N ILE A 60 1.34 18.33 10.77
CA ILE A 60 -0.03 18.27 10.29
C ILE A 60 -0.65 19.65 10.24
N ASP A 61 -1.14 20.07 9.07
CA ASP A 61 -1.73 21.41 8.82
C ASP A 61 -3.23 21.45 9.15
N LEU A 62 -3.59 20.95 10.33
CA LEU A 62 -4.95 20.96 10.88
C LEU A 62 -5.02 21.81 12.14
N THR A 63 -6.25 22.22 12.50
CA THR A 63 -6.50 22.90 13.76
C THR A 63 -6.11 22.00 14.94
N SER A 64 -5.28 22.53 15.84
CA SER A 64 -4.92 21.85 17.08
C SER A 64 -6.07 21.86 18.08
N GLU A 65 -6.27 20.75 18.79
CA GLU A 65 -7.22 20.63 19.91
C GLU A 65 -6.50 20.96 21.22
N PRO A 66 -6.90 22.00 21.97
CA PRO A 66 -6.23 22.37 23.22
C PRO A 66 -6.35 21.30 24.33
N TYR A 67 -7.43 20.51 24.27
CA TYR A 67 -7.72 19.49 25.29
C TYR A 67 -8.12 18.17 24.59
N PRO A 68 -7.16 17.49 23.94
CA PRO A 68 -7.48 16.29 23.19
C PRO A 68 -7.93 15.14 24.10
N ASP A 69 -8.89 14.36 23.60
CA ASP A 69 -9.41 13.18 24.31
C ASP A 69 -8.44 11.99 24.27
N GLY A 70 -7.42 12.04 23.38
CA GLY A 70 -6.43 10.98 23.18
C GLY A 70 -5.00 11.42 23.41
N ALA A 71 -4.09 10.47 23.41
CA ALA A 71 -2.66 10.72 23.26
C ALA A 71 -2.28 10.68 21.77
N PHE A 72 -1.41 11.58 21.37
CA PHE A 72 -0.95 11.68 19.99
C PHE A 72 0.56 11.73 19.91
N GLY A 73 1.10 11.38 18.77
CA GLY A 73 2.53 11.42 18.53
C GLY A 73 2.87 10.95 17.12
N ARG A 74 4.15 11.08 16.79
CA ARG A 74 4.71 10.63 15.52
C ARG A 74 5.80 9.60 15.81
N ALA A 75 5.78 8.50 15.09
CA ALA A 75 6.81 7.48 15.16
C ALA A 75 7.57 7.43 13.84
N ALA A 76 8.86 7.15 13.90
CA ALA A 76 9.69 6.84 12.75
C ALA A 76 9.87 5.33 12.65
N GLU A 77 9.70 4.78 11.46
CA GLU A 77 9.99 3.38 11.16
C GLU A 77 11.50 3.12 11.28
N LEU A 78 11.87 1.99 11.84
CA LEU A 78 13.25 1.52 11.95
C LEU A 78 13.63 0.59 10.80
N SER A 79 12.64 -0.11 10.26
CA SER A 79 12.81 -1.05 9.15
C SER A 79 13.24 -0.32 7.88
N LYS A 80 14.00 -1.03 7.05
CA LYS A 80 14.40 -0.56 5.73
C LYS A 80 13.42 -1.07 4.68
N GLY A 81 12.93 -0.18 3.85
CA GLY A 81 11.93 -0.46 2.82
C GLY A 81 10.72 0.46 2.93
N LYS A 82 9.87 0.47 1.93
CA LYS A 82 8.62 1.24 1.93
C LYS A 82 7.42 0.40 1.50
N ASP A 83 7.52 -0.89 1.68
CA ASP A 83 6.46 -1.81 1.35
C ASP A 83 5.53 -2.08 2.54
N THR A 84 4.30 -2.43 2.22
CA THR A 84 3.25 -2.71 3.21
C THR A 84 3.61 -3.84 4.17
N ILE A 85 4.34 -4.86 3.70
CA ILE A 85 4.72 -6.02 4.50
C ILE A 85 5.69 -5.59 5.60
N THR A 86 6.73 -4.85 5.23
CA THR A 86 7.73 -4.29 6.16
C THR A 86 7.06 -3.46 7.25
N GLY A 87 6.18 -2.53 6.89
CA GLY A 87 5.48 -1.69 7.86
C GLY A 87 4.59 -2.48 8.83
N HIS A 88 3.84 -3.46 8.33
CA HIS A 88 2.99 -4.31 9.17
C HIS A 88 3.81 -5.23 10.09
N TRP A 89 4.95 -5.73 9.62
CA TRP A 89 5.85 -6.53 10.45
C TRP A 89 6.43 -5.70 11.58
N GLU A 90 6.82 -4.45 11.33
CA GLU A 90 7.32 -3.57 12.37
C GLU A 90 6.25 -3.21 13.41
N ILE A 91 5.01 -2.97 13.00
CA ILE A 91 3.86 -2.83 13.91
C ILE A 91 3.70 -4.07 14.81
N ALA A 92 3.99 -5.26 14.28
CA ALA A 92 3.98 -6.53 15.02
C ALA A 92 5.26 -6.77 15.84
N GLY A 93 6.25 -5.87 15.79
CA GLY A 93 7.49 -5.94 16.55
C GLY A 93 8.68 -6.55 15.83
N LEU A 94 8.59 -6.79 14.51
CA LEU A 94 9.67 -7.32 13.70
C LEU A 94 10.30 -6.23 12.84
N VAL A 95 11.53 -5.84 13.14
CA VAL A 95 12.29 -4.86 12.36
C VAL A 95 12.98 -5.56 11.19
N THR A 96 12.80 -5.06 9.98
CA THR A 96 13.40 -5.58 8.75
C THR A 96 14.69 -4.82 8.44
N GLU A 97 15.82 -5.47 8.57
CA GLU A 97 17.14 -4.84 8.32
C GLU A 97 17.50 -4.77 6.82
N MET A 98 17.02 -5.74 6.03
CA MET A 98 17.21 -5.79 4.58
C MET A 98 15.88 -5.58 3.88
N PRO A 99 15.75 -4.55 3.03
CA PRO A 99 14.51 -4.31 2.29
C PRO A 99 14.23 -5.46 1.33
N PHE A 100 12.96 -5.72 1.08
CA PHE A 100 12.55 -6.64 0.02
C PHE A 100 13.03 -6.15 -1.34
N GLN A 101 13.34 -7.09 -2.21
CA GLN A 101 13.67 -6.76 -3.60
C GLN A 101 12.45 -6.17 -4.29
N THR A 102 12.64 -5.07 -4.99
CA THR A 102 11.58 -4.41 -5.77
C THR A 102 11.72 -4.72 -7.26
N PHE A 103 10.59 -4.71 -7.95
CA PHE A 103 10.50 -5.03 -9.39
C PHE A 103 9.76 -3.94 -10.18
N THR A 104 9.74 -2.72 -9.64
CA THR A 104 9.01 -1.59 -10.21
C THR A 104 9.56 -1.13 -11.56
N ASP A 105 10.87 -1.25 -11.77
CA ASP A 105 11.55 -0.76 -12.98
C ASP A 105 11.55 -1.78 -14.12
N THR A 106 11.54 -3.06 -13.79
CA THR A 106 11.79 -4.14 -14.77
C THR A 106 10.64 -5.13 -14.91
N GLY A 107 9.69 -5.13 -13.96
CA GLY A 107 8.79 -6.26 -13.77
C GLY A 107 9.54 -7.46 -13.14
N PHE A 108 8.82 -8.57 -12.95
CA PHE A 108 9.40 -9.79 -12.40
C PHE A 108 10.37 -10.46 -13.39
N PRO A 109 11.39 -11.18 -12.89
CA PRO A 109 12.34 -11.88 -13.74
C PRO A 109 11.67 -12.84 -14.73
N GLU A 110 12.24 -12.93 -15.92
CA GLU A 110 11.67 -13.72 -17.02
C GLU A 110 11.57 -15.22 -16.72
N ASP A 111 12.53 -15.76 -15.99
CA ASP A 111 12.52 -17.14 -15.51
C ASP A 111 11.41 -17.40 -14.48
N PHE A 112 11.16 -16.45 -13.61
CA PHE A 112 10.02 -16.50 -12.69
C PHE A 112 8.68 -16.51 -13.44
N ILE A 113 8.51 -15.63 -14.41
CA ILE A 113 7.29 -15.58 -15.24
C ILE A 113 7.09 -16.87 -16.02
N LYS A 114 8.16 -17.41 -16.64
CA LYS A 114 8.09 -18.69 -17.35
C LYS A 114 7.69 -19.84 -16.44
N ALA A 115 8.28 -19.93 -15.25
CA ALA A 115 7.92 -20.96 -14.27
C ALA A 115 6.47 -20.81 -13.78
N PHE A 116 5.97 -19.59 -13.68
CA PHE A 116 4.57 -19.31 -13.35
C PHE A 116 3.64 -19.77 -14.49
N GLU A 117 3.91 -19.37 -15.74
CA GLU A 117 3.15 -19.77 -16.93
C GLU A 117 3.06 -21.30 -17.10
N GLU A 118 4.18 -21.99 -16.88
CA GLU A 118 4.23 -23.46 -16.93
C GLU A 118 3.29 -24.10 -15.90
N ARG A 119 3.21 -23.54 -14.69
CA ARG A 119 2.37 -24.06 -13.61
C ARG A 119 0.89 -23.79 -13.83
N ILE A 120 0.53 -22.63 -14.34
CA ILE A 120 -0.88 -22.29 -14.62
C ILE A 120 -1.35 -22.82 -15.99
N GLY A 121 -0.42 -23.32 -16.82
CA GLY A 121 -0.72 -23.91 -18.13
C GLY A 121 -1.14 -22.90 -19.19
N THR A 122 -0.86 -21.61 -19.00
CA THR A 122 -1.19 -20.55 -19.96
C THR A 122 -0.18 -19.42 -19.92
N LYS A 123 -0.18 -18.57 -20.94
CA LYS A 123 0.62 -17.35 -20.98
C LYS A 123 0.02 -16.27 -20.07
N VAL A 124 0.83 -15.29 -19.73
CA VAL A 124 0.40 -14.07 -19.06
C VAL A 124 0.65 -12.85 -19.94
N ILE A 125 -0.03 -11.74 -19.65
CA ILE A 125 0.21 -10.43 -20.25
C ILE A 125 0.54 -9.42 -19.17
N GLY A 126 1.25 -8.33 -19.51
CA GLY A 126 1.68 -7.29 -18.59
C GLY A 126 3.11 -7.51 -18.10
N ASN A 127 3.31 -7.76 -16.82
CA ASN A 127 4.61 -7.87 -16.13
C ASN A 127 5.38 -6.55 -16.05
N TYR A 128 4.69 -5.50 -15.65
CA TYR A 128 5.28 -4.19 -15.35
C TYR A 128 4.58 -3.52 -14.17
N SER A 129 5.17 -2.43 -13.68
CA SER A 129 4.60 -1.68 -12.56
C SER A 129 3.44 -0.81 -13.02
N ALA A 130 2.27 -1.00 -12.39
CA ALA A 130 1.08 -0.20 -12.66
C ALA A 130 0.12 -0.19 -11.47
N SER A 131 -0.79 0.79 -11.46
CA SER A 131 -1.96 0.71 -10.59
C SER A 131 -2.95 -0.30 -11.15
N GLY A 132 -3.64 -1.04 -10.26
CA GLY A 132 -4.59 -2.08 -10.68
C GLY A 132 -5.70 -1.55 -11.58
N THR A 133 -6.22 -0.37 -11.30
CA THR A 133 -7.27 0.26 -12.10
C THR A 133 -6.80 0.64 -13.50
N GLU A 134 -5.58 1.13 -13.64
CA GLU A 134 -5.03 1.52 -14.94
C GLU A 134 -4.66 0.31 -15.79
N ILE A 135 -4.01 -0.69 -15.22
CA ILE A 135 -3.60 -1.87 -15.99
C ILE A 135 -4.80 -2.71 -16.45
N ILE A 136 -5.86 -2.80 -15.64
CA ILE A 136 -7.10 -3.46 -16.03
C ILE A 136 -7.78 -2.71 -17.18
N LYS A 137 -7.76 -1.39 -17.15
CA LYS A 137 -8.29 -0.56 -18.22
C LYS A 137 -7.50 -0.73 -19.53
N GLU A 138 -6.18 -0.79 -19.43
CA GLU A 138 -5.26 -0.94 -20.57
C GLU A 138 -5.31 -2.34 -21.17
N LEU A 139 -5.07 -3.37 -20.34
CA LEU A 139 -4.93 -4.77 -20.80
C LEU A 139 -6.21 -5.61 -20.72
N GLY A 140 -7.28 -5.12 -20.09
CA GLY A 140 -8.54 -5.83 -19.98
C GLY A 140 -9.13 -6.28 -21.31
N PRO A 141 -9.16 -5.45 -22.35
CA PRO A 141 -9.62 -5.87 -23.69
C PRO A 141 -8.78 -7.02 -24.26
N GLU A 142 -7.47 -7.00 -24.07
CA GLU A 142 -6.57 -8.06 -24.49
C GLU A 142 -6.76 -9.34 -23.66
N GLN A 143 -6.91 -9.21 -22.36
CA GLN A 143 -7.19 -10.30 -21.45
C GLN A 143 -8.48 -11.05 -21.87
N ARG A 144 -9.56 -10.32 -22.18
CA ARG A 144 -10.82 -10.91 -22.67
C ARG A 144 -10.66 -11.62 -24.01
N ARG A 145 -9.82 -11.11 -24.90
CA ARG A 145 -9.57 -11.69 -26.22
C ARG A 145 -8.72 -12.96 -26.17
N THR A 146 -7.69 -12.96 -25.30
CA THR A 146 -6.69 -14.04 -25.25
C THR A 146 -7.00 -15.10 -24.20
N GLY A 147 -7.70 -14.73 -23.14
CA GLY A 147 -7.86 -15.56 -21.94
C GLY A 147 -6.62 -15.59 -21.07
N PHE A 148 -5.59 -14.79 -21.33
CA PHE A 148 -4.37 -14.74 -20.55
C PHE A 148 -4.55 -13.84 -19.34
N PRO A 149 -4.22 -14.26 -18.11
CA PRO A 149 -4.29 -13.39 -16.95
C PRO A 149 -3.27 -12.25 -17.05
N ILE A 150 -3.63 -11.10 -16.48
CA ILE A 150 -2.76 -9.94 -16.37
C ILE A 150 -1.88 -10.13 -15.13
N VAL A 151 -0.56 -10.12 -15.29
CA VAL A 151 0.40 -10.06 -14.18
C VAL A 151 0.98 -8.66 -14.12
N TYR A 152 1.07 -8.10 -12.92
CA TYR A 152 1.67 -6.79 -12.71
C TYR A 152 2.24 -6.66 -11.30
N THR A 153 3.02 -5.63 -11.07
CA THR A 153 3.49 -5.27 -9.75
C THR A 153 2.95 -3.91 -9.35
N SER A 154 2.57 -3.75 -8.09
CA SER A 154 2.27 -2.45 -7.51
C SER A 154 3.54 -1.67 -7.15
N ALA A 155 3.42 -0.44 -6.69
CA ALA A 155 4.54 0.39 -6.27
C ALA A 155 5.37 -0.22 -5.11
N ASP A 156 4.76 -1.11 -4.35
CA ASP A 156 5.37 -1.89 -3.26
C ASP A 156 5.84 -3.29 -3.71
N SER A 157 5.89 -3.54 -5.01
CA SER A 157 6.39 -4.77 -5.65
C SER A 157 5.67 -6.07 -5.27
N VAL A 158 4.41 -5.97 -4.85
CA VAL A 158 3.56 -7.15 -4.65
C VAL A 158 3.22 -7.78 -6.00
N PHE A 159 3.37 -9.11 -6.08
CA PHE A 159 2.93 -9.87 -7.25
C PHE A 159 1.41 -9.89 -7.32
N GLN A 160 0.87 -9.29 -8.34
CA GLN A 160 -0.57 -9.16 -8.52
C GLN A 160 -1.02 -9.79 -9.83
N ILE A 161 -2.21 -10.40 -9.77
CA ILE A 161 -2.86 -11.03 -10.92
C ILE A 161 -4.27 -10.47 -11.05
N ALA A 162 -4.65 -10.09 -12.26
CA ALA A 162 -6.01 -9.69 -12.57
C ALA A 162 -6.58 -10.46 -13.76
N ALA A 163 -7.85 -10.79 -13.69
CA ALA A 163 -8.60 -11.40 -14.79
C ALA A 163 -10.07 -11.05 -14.69
N ASP A 164 -10.76 -11.07 -15.83
CA ASP A 164 -12.21 -10.98 -15.89
C ASP A 164 -12.83 -12.34 -15.52
N THR A 165 -13.75 -12.35 -14.59
CA THR A 165 -14.41 -13.57 -14.09
C THR A 165 -15.28 -14.27 -15.13
N ASP A 166 -15.73 -13.54 -16.17
CA ASP A 166 -16.45 -14.13 -17.30
C ASP A 166 -15.52 -14.93 -18.25
N VAL A 167 -14.20 -14.69 -18.16
CA VAL A 167 -13.16 -15.34 -18.98
C VAL A 167 -12.41 -16.40 -18.18
N ILE A 168 -11.98 -16.06 -16.98
CA ILE A 168 -11.34 -16.98 -16.03
C ILE A 168 -12.20 -17.05 -14.78
N PRO A 169 -13.05 -18.08 -14.64
CA PRO A 169 -13.90 -18.26 -13.46
C PRO A 169 -13.08 -18.30 -12.16
N LEU A 170 -13.67 -17.79 -11.08
CA LEU A 170 -13.00 -17.65 -9.78
C LEU A 170 -12.44 -18.99 -9.26
N GLU A 171 -13.13 -20.10 -9.53
CA GLU A 171 -12.70 -21.45 -9.14
C GLU A 171 -11.40 -21.90 -9.81
N LYS A 172 -11.06 -21.30 -10.96
CA LYS A 172 -9.79 -21.52 -11.65
C LYS A 172 -8.69 -20.55 -11.22
N PHE A 173 -9.08 -19.46 -10.56
CA PHE A 173 -8.16 -18.43 -10.11
C PHE A 173 -7.59 -18.71 -8.71
N ILE A 174 -8.33 -19.47 -7.90
CA ILE A 174 -7.98 -19.86 -6.54
C ILE A 174 -7.62 -21.36 -6.56
N VAL A 175 -6.37 -21.67 -6.81
CA VAL A 175 -5.84 -23.04 -6.70
C VAL A 175 -4.74 -23.07 -5.68
#